data_d605937ada32aecf39e9490c59522c54
#
_entry.id   d605937ada32aecf39e9490c59522c54
#
_cell.length_a   1.000
_cell.length_b   1.000
_cell.length_c   1.000
_cell.angle_alpha   90.00
_cell.angle_beta   90.00
_cell.angle_gamma   90.00
#
_symmetry.space_group_name_H-M   'P 1'
#
loop_
_entity.id
_entity.type
_entity.pdbx_description
1 polymer ?
#
loop_
_entity_poly.entity_id
_entity_poly.type
_entity_poly.pdbx_seq_one_letter_code
_entity_poly.pdbx_strand_id
1 'polypeptide(L)'
;FNRSKRNDVPYAYHGSLEELAAAVDTLIIAAPGGASTDKAINAGVLKALGPKGILINIGRGTTVDEEALISALKDGTIMAAGLDVFETEPKVPQALIDLPNAVLLPHVGSASHHTRNEMGNLVVQNLKAWFSGNDVLTPVSECVSAGVRRHG
;
A
#
# COMPACT_ATOMS: atom_id res chain seq x y z
N PHE A 1 7.30 3.55 10.37
CA PHE A 1 6.60 2.44 11.06
C PHE A 1 6.71 1.16 10.24
N ASN A 2 6.94 0.07 10.90
CA ASN A 2 6.90 -1.28 10.38
C ASN A 2 6.41 -2.20 11.51
N ARG A 3 5.93 -3.41 11.20
CA ARG A 3 5.47 -4.41 12.19
C ARG A 3 6.51 -4.66 13.30
N SER A 4 7.79 -4.65 12.95
CA SER A 4 8.89 -4.74 13.89
C SER A 4 9.97 -3.73 13.58
N LYS A 5 10.68 -3.26 14.62
CA LYS A 5 11.80 -2.35 14.45
C LYS A 5 12.90 -3.00 13.61
N ARG A 6 13.38 -2.28 12.61
CA ARG A 6 14.56 -2.65 11.82
C ARG A 6 15.78 -1.94 12.37
N ASN A 7 16.85 -2.70 12.63
CA ASN A 7 18.11 -2.16 13.15
C ASN A 7 19.16 -1.93 12.03
N ASP A 8 18.83 -2.34 10.81
CA ASP A 8 19.68 -2.26 9.62
C ASP A 8 19.43 -0.98 8.79
N VAL A 9 18.57 -0.08 9.28
CA VAL A 9 18.26 1.19 8.60
C VAL A 9 18.49 2.38 9.55
N PRO A 10 18.94 3.55 9.03
CA PRO A 10 19.26 4.72 9.85
C PRO A 10 18.06 5.58 10.22
N TYR A 11 16.82 5.11 9.96
CA TYR A 11 15.62 5.91 10.15
C TYR A 11 15.07 5.79 11.57
N ALA A 12 14.43 6.86 12.05
CA ALA A 12 13.68 6.85 13.29
C ALA A 12 12.54 5.82 13.21
N TYR A 13 12.38 5.05 14.27
CA TYR A 13 11.28 4.08 14.40
C TYR A 13 10.24 4.62 15.38
N HIS A 14 8.98 4.60 14.97
CA HIS A 14 7.83 4.97 15.79
C HIS A 14 7.04 3.71 16.15
N GLY A 15 6.61 3.60 17.38
CA GLY A 15 5.96 2.41 17.93
C GLY A 15 4.50 2.27 17.49
N SER A 16 3.86 3.38 17.11
CA SER A 16 2.48 3.41 16.59
C SER A 16 2.38 4.23 15.31
N LEU A 17 1.25 4.10 14.61
CA LEU A 17 0.96 4.90 13.43
C LEU A 17 0.66 6.36 13.80
N GLU A 18 0.05 6.60 14.95
CA GLU A 18 -0.22 7.93 15.47
C GLU A 18 1.08 8.67 15.80
N GLU A 19 2.04 7.99 16.44
CA GLU A 19 3.36 8.56 16.71
C GLU A 19 4.09 8.92 15.41
N LEU A 20 4.04 8.05 14.41
CA LEU A 20 4.62 8.33 13.10
C LEU A 20 3.92 9.51 12.44
N ALA A 21 2.59 9.51 12.40
CA ALA A 21 1.81 10.56 11.77
C ALA A 21 2.07 11.93 12.39
N ALA A 22 2.19 12.01 13.72
CA ALA A 22 2.51 13.25 14.43
C ALA A 22 3.94 13.77 14.17
N ALA A 23 4.84 12.94 13.67
CA ALA A 23 6.25 13.27 13.45
C ALA A 23 6.59 13.62 11.99
N VAL A 24 5.60 13.62 11.07
CA VAL A 24 5.84 13.82 9.64
C VAL A 24 4.84 14.80 9.03
N ASP A 25 5.23 15.46 7.94
CA ASP A 25 4.33 16.30 7.15
C ASP A 25 3.64 15.51 6.04
N THR A 26 4.22 14.39 5.62
CA THR A 26 3.66 13.51 4.59
C THR A 26 3.74 12.06 5.05
N LEU A 27 2.58 11.40 5.12
CA LEU A 27 2.45 9.99 5.46
C LEU A 27 2.20 9.17 4.18
N ILE A 28 3.15 8.29 3.82
CA ILE A 28 3.05 7.44 2.64
C ILE A 28 2.76 6.00 3.06
N ILE A 29 1.68 5.42 2.51
CA ILE A 29 1.29 4.03 2.74
C ILE A 29 1.76 3.21 1.54
N ALA A 30 2.68 2.27 1.82
CA ALA A 30 3.17 1.26 0.88
C ALA A 30 2.99 -0.16 1.45
N ALA A 31 2.17 -0.30 2.48
CA ALA A 31 1.90 -1.58 3.13
C ALA A 31 0.99 -2.47 2.27
N PRO A 32 1.19 -3.80 2.30
CA PRO A 32 0.25 -4.72 1.68
C PRO A 32 -1.09 -4.68 2.42
N GLY A 33 -2.17 -4.95 1.71
CA GLY A 33 -3.49 -5.15 2.31
C GLY A 33 -3.56 -6.46 3.10
N GLY A 34 -4.62 -6.60 3.87
CA GLY A 34 -4.91 -7.79 4.68
C GLY A 34 -5.42 -7.42 6.07
N ALA A 35 -5.91 -8.40 6.81
CA ALA A 35 -6.57 -8.19 8.10
C ALA A 35 -5.75 -7.38 9.12
N SER A 36 -4.42 -7.49 9.08
CA SER A 36 -3.54 -6.78 10.01
C SER A 36 -3.31 -5.29 9.66
N THR A 37 -3.73 -4.86 8.47
CA THR A 37 -3.58 -3.49 7.97
C THR A 37 -4.92 -2.86 7.59
N ASP A 38 -6.01 -3.59 7.76
CA ASP A 38 -7.35 -3.12 7.46
C ASP A 38 -7.69 -1.89 8.31
N LYS A 39 -8.09 -0.79 7.62
CA LYS A 39 -8.42 0.50 8.24
C LYS A 39 -7.38 1.00 9.26
N ALA A 40 -6.11 0.63 9.05
CA ALA A 40 -5.01 1.06 9.93
C ALA A 40 -4.86 2.58 9.98
N ILE A 41 -5.14 3.25 8.84
CA ILE A 41 -5.21 4.71 8.78
C ILE A 41 -6.65 5.14 9.06
N ASN A 42 -6.94 5.34 10.32
CA ASN A 42 -8.24 5.75 10.86
C ASN A 42 -8.26 7.24 11.23
N ALA A 43 -9.38 7.71 11.78
CA ALA A 43 -9.55 9.11 12.20
C ALA A 43 -8.48 9.58 13.23
N GLY A 44 -7.99 8.68 14.10
CA GLY A 44 -6.94 8.99 15.07
C GLY A 44 -5.61 9.31 14.41
N VAL A 45 -5.20 8.48 13.45
CA VAL A 45 -3.97 8.68 12.66
C VAL A 45 -4.07 9.96 11.82
N LEU A 46 -5.22 10.20 11.16
CA LEU A 46 -5.44 11.41 10.37
C LEU A 46 -5.39 12.68 11.24
N LYS A 47 -5.98 12.62 12.42
CA LYS A 47 -5.91 13.71 13.39
C LYS A 47 -4.48 13.97 13.88
N ALA A 48 -3.70 12.91 14.10
CA ALA A 48 -2.29 13.03 14.51
C ALA A 48 -1.42 13.62 13.41
N LEU A 49 -1.71 13.33 12.13
CA LEU A 49 -1.03 13.92 10.98
C LEU A 49 -1.27 15.43 10.88
N GLY A 50 -2.47 15.89 11.22
CA GLY A 50 -2.79 17.29 11.44
C GLY A 50 -3.05 18.11 10.19
N PRO A 51 -3.42 19.41 10.36
CA PRO A 51 -4.00 20.25 9.30
C PRO A 51 -3.01 20.67 8.19
N LYS A 52 -1.72 20.41 8.33
CA LYS A 52 -0.71 20.57 7.29
C LYS A 52 -0.28 19.25 6.67
N GLY A 53 -0.83 18.15 7.18
CA GLY A 53 -0.45 16.80 6.78
C GLY A 53 -0.99 16.39 5.41
N ILE A 54 -0.20 15.62 4.68
CA ILE A 54 -0.56 15.02 3.40
C ILE A 54 -0.54 13.51 3.54
N LEU A 55 -1.63 12.84 3.13
CA LEU A 55 -1.71 11.39 3.05
C LEU A 55 -1.48 10.91 1.61
N ILE A 56 -0.59 9.95 1.40
CA ILE A 56 -0.40 9.28 0.11
C ILE A 56 -0.65 7.79 0.27
N ASN A 57 -1.53 7.20 -0.53
CA ASN A 57 -1.76 5.75 -0.53
C ASN A 57 -1.44 5.14 -1.90
N ILE A 58 -0.35 4.38 -1.95
CA ILE A 58 0.10 3.57 -3.10
C ILE A 58 0.10 2.07 -2.76
N GLY A 59 -0.42 1.69 -1.62
CA GLY A 59 -0.48 0.31 -1.13
C GLY A 59 -1.77 -0.39 -1.54
N ARG A 60 -2.75 -0.38 -0.63
CA ARG A 60 -4.10 -0.92 -0.88
C ARG A 60 -5.15 -0.02 -0.24
N GLY A 61 -6.31 0.12 -0.90
CA GLY A 61 -7.40 0.99 -0.45
C GLY A 61 -7.92 0.61 0.94
N THR A 62 -8.06 -0.68 1.21
CA THR A 62 -8.52 -1.19 2.52
C THR A 62 -7.64 -0.80 3.71
N THR A 63 -6.42 -0.29 3.48
CA THR A 63 -5.54 0.20 4.56
C THR A 63 -6.00 1.53 5.16
N VAL A 64 -6.86 2.25 4.48
CA VAL A 64 -7.42 3.54 4.89
C VAL A 64 -8.90 3.38 5.16
N ASP A 65 -9.38 3.96 6.24
CA ASP A 65 -10.80 4.19 6.46
C ASP A 65 -11.25 5.35 5.55
N GLU A 66 -11.87 5.03 4.41
CA GLU A 66 -12.27 6.03 3.40
C GLU A 66 -13.27 7.04 3.94
N GLU A 67 -14.20 6.62 4.81
CA GLU A 67 -15.17 7.54 5.41
C GLU A 67 -14.48 8.54 6.34
N ALA A 68 -13.54 8.07 7.16
CA ALA A 68 -12.74 8.93 8.02
C ALA A 68 -11.86 9.89 7.19
N LEU A 69 -11.28 9.41 6.07
CA LEU A 69 -10.48 10.23 5.18
C LEU A 69 -11.32 11.34 4.52
N ILE A 70 -12.50 11.01 3.98
CA ILE A 70 -13.42 11.98 3.38
C ILE A 70 -13.79 13.06 4.40
N SER A 71 -14.11 12.68 5.63
CA SER A 71 -14.41 13.65 6.69
C SER A 71 -13.21 14.53 7.00
N ALA A 72 -12.02 13.94 7.17
CA ALA A 72 -10.79 14.65 7.48
C ALA A 72 -10.37 15.66 6.41
N LEU A 73 -10.62 15.34 5.13
CA LEU A 73 -10.37 16.25 4.01
C LEU A 73 -11.38 17.39 3.93
N LYS A 74 -12.66 17.09 4.23
CA LYS A 74 -13.76 18.09 4.21
C LYS A 74 -13.62 19.15 5.29
N ASP A 75 -13.27 18.75 6.49
CA ASP A 75 -13.19 19.63 7.66
C ASP A 75 -11.77 20.20 7.90
N GLY A 76 -10.80 19.84 7.03
CA GLY A 76 -9.43 20.35 7.10
C GLY A 76 -8.60 19.72 8.24
N THR A 77 -9.00 18.58 8.75
CA THR A 77 -8.18 17.80 9.71
C THR A 77 -6.83 17.43 9.12
N ILE A 78 -6.77 17.15 7.80
CA ILE A 78 -5.55 17.07 7.00
C ILE A 78 -5.64 18.01 5.79
N MET A 79 -4.50 18.38 5.22
CA MET A 79 -4.43 19.32 4.10
C MET A 79 -4.88 18.69 2.79
N ALA A 80 -4.39 17.51 2.45
CA ALA A 80 -4.63 16.87 1.16
C ALA A 80 -4.39 15.37 1.20
N ALA A 81 -4.88 14.66 0.18
CA ALA A 81 -4.54 13.26 -0.05
C ALA A 81 -4.25 12.97 -1.53
N GLY A 82 -3.31 12.03 -1.78
CA GLY A 82 -3.05 11.42 -3.08
C GLY A 82 -3.29 9.90 -3.01
N LEU A 83 -4.21 9.40 -3.83
CA LEU A 83 -4.65 8.02 -3.77
C LEU A 83 -4.53 7.35 -5.15
N ASP A 84 -3.80 6.25 -5.21
CA ASP A 84 -3.77 5.37 -6.39
C ASP A 84 -4.64 4.13 -6.21
N VAL A 85 -5.17 3.92 -5.00
CA VAL A 85 -5.95 2.74 -4.60
C VAL A 85 -7.14 3.13 -3.73
N PHE A 86 -8.25 2.35 -3.81
CA PHE A 86 -9.52 2.63 -3.14
C PHE A 86 -10.06 1.39 -2.43
N GLU A 87 -10.92 1.58 -1.43
CA GLU A 87 -11.45 0.47 -0.62
C GLU A 87 -12.27 -0.52 -1.47
N THR A 88 -13.03 -0.03 -2.43
CA THR A 88 -13.96 -0.85 -3.24
C THR A 88 -13.74 -0.63 -4.75
N GLU A 89 -12.53 -0.90 -5.25
CA GLU A 89 -12.22 -0.79 -6.68
C GLU A 89 -13.13 -1.66 -7.56
N PRO A 90 -13.54 -1.19 -8.75
CA PRO A 90 -13.19 0.10 -9.37
C PRO A 90 -14.09 1.27 -8.95
N LYS A 91 -14.94 1.10 -7.93
CA LYS A 91 -15.85 2.13 -7.46
C LYS A 91 -15.10 3.10 -6.54
N VAL A 92 -15.19 4.39 -6.85
CA VAL A 92 -14.68 5.47 -6.01
C VAL A 92 -15.87 6.27 -5.49
N PRO A 93 -15.97 6.56 -4.17
CA PRO A 93 -17.05 7.37 -3.63
C PRO A 93 -17.13 8.74 -4.28
N GLN A 94 -18.32 9.17 -4.70
CA GLN A 94 -18.51 10.50 -5.29
C GLN A 94 -18.05 11.60 -4.34
N ALA A 95 -18.29 11.42 -3.03
CA ALA A 95 -17.85 12.35 -2.00
C ALA A 95 -16.31 12.55 -1.95
N LEU A 96 -15.53 11.58 -2.42
CA LEU A 96 -14.08 11.69 -2.54
C LEU A 96 -13.67 12.39 -3.85
N ILE A 97 -14.40 12.07 -4.95
CA ILE A 97 -14.17 12.67 -6.28
C ILE A 97 -14.40 14.19 -6.25
N ASP A 98 -15.40 14.63 -5.49
CA ASP A 98 -15.79 16.04 -5.39
C ASP A 98 -14.84 16.90 -4.54
N LEU A 99 -13.86 16.28 -3.87
CA LEU A 99 -12.93 17.01 -2.99
C LEU A 99 -11.81 17.69 -3.79
N PRO A 100 -11.63 19.00 -3.68
CA PRO A 100 -10.60 19.74 -4.41
C PRO A 100 -9.17 19.47 -3.90
N ASN A 101 -9.04 18.89 -2.70
CA ASN A 101 -7.78 18.55 -2.05
C ASN A 101 -7.48 17.03 -2.08
N ALA A 102 -8.14 16.29 -2.97
CA ALA A 102 -7.85 14.90 -3.26
C ALA A 102 -7.33 14.72 -4.70
N VAL A 103 -6.18 14.09 -4.88
CA VAL A 103 -5.65 13.66 -6.18
C VAL A 103 -5.88 12.15 -6.30
N LEU A 104 -6.63 11.74 -7.33
CA LEU A 104 -7.06 10.35 -7.51
C LEU A 104 -6.46 9.80 -8.80
N LEU A 105 -5.84 8.64 -8.73
CA LEU A 105 -5.28 7.91 -9.86
C LEU A 105 -5.94 6.51 -9.95
N PRO A 106 -6.09 5.94 -11.15
CA PRO A 106 -6.84 4.71 -11.36
C PRO A 106 -5.98 3.44 -11.20
N HIS A 107 -5.30 3.27 -10.07
CA HIS A 107 -4.42 2.13 -9.74
C HIS A 107 -3.34 1.91 -10.80
N VAL A 108 -2.52 2.92 -11.02
CA VAL A 108 -1.51 2.95 -12.10
C VAL A 108 -0.06 2.89 -11.61
N GLY A 109 0.20 2.69 -10.35
CA GLY A 109 1.52 2.72 -9.74
C GLY A 109 2.57 1.81 -10.40
N SER A 110 2.17 0.71 -11.05
CA SER A 110 3.04 -0.19 -11.82
C SER A 110 2.66 -0.28 -13.31
N ALA A 111 1.91 0.67 -13.83
CA ALA A 111 1.30 0.60 -15.16
C ALA A 111 2.19 1.12 -16.30
N SER A 112 3.51 1.23 -16.12
CA SER A 112 4.41 1.55 -17.23
C SER A 112 4.59 0.34 -18.16
N HIS A 113 4.83 0.58 -19.45
CA HIS A 113 5.13 -0.48 -20.42
C HIS A 113 6.29 -1.36 -19.96
N HIS A 114 7.35 -0.74 -19.46
CA HIS A 114 8.53 -1.47 -18.95
C HIS A 114 8.13 -2.41 -17.80
N THR A 115 7.49 -1.89 -16.75
CA THR A 115 7.14 -2.69 -15.57
C THR A 115 6.18 -3.84 -15.92
N ARG A 116 5.17 -3.58 -16.78
CA ARG A 116 4.25 -4.64 -17.22
C ARG A 116 4.94 -5.73 -18.03
N ASN A 117 5.88 -5.36 -18.90
CA ASN A 117 6.69 -6.34 -19.65
C ASN A 117 7.56 -7.17 -18.71
N GLU A 118 8.23 -6.55 -17.73
CA GLU A 118 9.04 -7.28 -16.75
C GLU A 118 8.22 -8.25 -15.89
N MET A 119 7.03 -7.81 -15.44
CA MET A 119 6.10 -8.69 -14.71
C MET A 119 5.68 -9.89 -15.59
N GLY A 120 5.32 -9.66 -16.86
CA GLY A 120 4.97 -10.71 -17.81
C GLY A 120 6.14 -11.65 -18.10
N ASN A 121 7.34 -11.12 -18.32
CA ASN A 121 8.56 -11.89 -18.53
C ASN A 121 8.88 -12.79 -17.33
N LEU A 122 8.73 -12.27 -16.10
CA LEU A 122 8.96 -13.07 -14.89
C LEU A 122 7.99 -14.26 -14.79
N VAL A 123 6.72 -14.06 -15.12
CA VAL A 123 5.72 -15.15 -15.18
C VAL A 123 6.16 -16.22 -16.18
N VAL A 124 6.54 -15.79 -17.40
CA VAL A 124 7.00 -16.71 -18.46
C VAL A 124 8.26 -17.48 -18.04
N GLN A 125 9.20 -16.81 -17.38
CA GLN A 125 10.43 -17.47 -16.89
C GLN A 125 10.13 -18.50 -15.80
N ASN A 126 9.24 -18.19 -14.85
CA ASN A 126 8.81 -19.16 -13.83
C ASN A 126 8.13 -20.39 -14.48
N LEU A 127 7.24 -20.18 -15.45
CA LEU A 127 6.59 -21.28 -16.17
C LEU A 127 7.62 -22.12 -16.95
N LYS A 128 8.54 -21.49 -17.67
CA LYS A 128 9.61 -22.21 -18.38
C LYS A 128 10.45 -23.04 -17.42
N ALA A 129 10.88 -22.48 -16.30
CA ALA A 129 11.65 -23.20 -15.29
C ALA A 129 10.87 -24.43 -14.79
N TRP A 130 9.61 -24.24 -14.39
CA TRP A 130 8.73 -25.31 -13.91
C TRP A 130 8.57 -26.45 -14.93
N PHE A 131 8.22 -26.13 -16.18
CA PHE A 131 8.02 -27.12 -17.22
C PHE A 131 9.30 -27.80 -17.72
N SER A 132 10.45 -27.19 -17.46
CA SER A 132 11.78 -27.79 -17.74
C SER A 132 12.33 -28.64 -16.59
N GLY A 133 11.56 -28.83 -15.50
CA GLY A 133 12.00 -29.59 -14.33
C GLY A 133 12.93 -28.81 -13.38
N ASN A 134 13.10 -27.49 -13.59
CA ASN A 134 13.89 -26.63 -12.72
C ASN A 134 13.04 -25.97 -11.64
N ASP A 135 13.69 -25.49 -10.60
CA ASP A 135 13.04 -24.66 -9.58
C ASP A 135 12.59 -23.33 -10.21
N VAL A 136 11.43 -22.81 -9.77
CA VAL A 136 10.96 -21.48 -10.18
C VAL A 136 11.83 -20.39 -9.59
N LEU A 137 11.93 -19.25 -10.28
CA LEU A 137 12.80 -18.13 -9.88
C LEU A 137 12.30 -17.42 -8.63
N THR A 138 10.98 -17.35 -8.46
CA THR A 138 10.34 -16.60 -7.37
C THR A 138 9.26 -17.43 -6.68
N PRO A 139 9.65 -18.52 -5.97
CA PRO A 139 8.69 -19.33 -5.22
C PRO A 139 8.09 -18.53 -4.07
N VAL A 140 6.81 -18.75 -3.78
CA VAL A 140 6.20 -18.23 -2.56
C VAL A 140 6.71 -19.01 -1.34
N SER A 141 6.77 -18.35 -0.17
CA SER A 141 7.33 -18.93 1.06
C SER A 141 6.68 -20.24 1.48
N GLU A 142 5.38 -20.35 1.26
CA GLU A 142 4.59 -21.55 1.56
C GLU A 142 5.04 -22.76 0.72
N CYS A 143 5.33 -22.53 -0.56
CA CYS A 143 5.83 -23.58 -1.44
C CYS A 143 7.25 -24.01 -1.04
N VAL A 144 8.11 -23.07 -0.65
CA VAL A 144 9.46 -23.36 -0.16
C VAL A 144 9.39 -24.17 1.14
N SER A 145 8.54 -23.76 2.08
CA SER A 145 8.35 -24.43 3.38
C SER A 145 7.73 -25.83 3.25
N ALA A 146 6.84 -26.01 2.28
CA ALA A 146 6.21 -27.31 1.99
C ALA A 146 7.09 -28.26 1.18
N GLY A 147 8.30 -27.83 0.79
CA GLY A 147 9.19 -28.63 -0.06
C GLY A 147 8.64 -28.89 -1.46
N VAL A 148 7.72 -28.07 -1.94
CA VAL A 148 7.13 -28.18 -3.27
C VAL A 148 8.20 -27.85 -4.29
N ARG A 149 8.94 -28.87 -4.69
CA ARG A 149 9.84 -28.86 -5.84
C ARG A 149 9.31 -29.87 -6.86
N ARG A 150 9.52 -29.58 -8.12
CA ARG A 150 9.26 -30.58 -9.14
C ARG A 150 10.34 -31.66 -9.06
N HIS A 151 9.99 -32.79 -8.49
CA HIS A 151 10.81 -33.99 -8.66
C HIS A 151 10.51 -34.53 -10.07
N GLY A 152 11.56 -34.60 -10.89
CA GLY A 152 11.51 -35.26 -12.19
C GLY A 152 11.24 -36.76 -12.07
#